data_df6e570d4c9b2cef59e13e0a68c9d044
#
_entry.id   df6e570d4c9b2cef59e13e0a68c9d044
#
_cell.length_a   1.000
_cell.length_b   1.000
_cell.length_c   1.000
_cell.angle_alpha   90.00
_cell.angle_beta   90.00
_cell.angle_gamma   90.00
#
_symmetry.space_group_name_H-M   'P 1'
#
loop_
_entity.id
_entity.type
_entity.pdbx_description
1 polymer ?
#
loop_
_entity_poly.entity_id
_entity_poly.type
_entity_poly.pdbx_seq_one_letter_code
_entity_poly.pdbx_strand_id
1 'polypeptide(L)'
;MNMTSVEHKLIDFLQTSTGQLTIDASTDLLDAGIVDSLMMMDLIVFVETEFQTVIEFNDLTPETFRTPSTIAQLVNSRMHHQDKSEAA
;
A
#
# COMPACT_ATOMS: atom_id res chain seq x y z
N MET A 1 -2.55 14.24 -3.02
CA MET A 1 -1.37 13.56 -2.45
C MET A 1 -0.62 12.86 -3.57
N ASN A 2 0.67 13.04 -3.64
CA ASN A 2 1.44 12.41 -4.70
C ASN A 2 1.94 11.02 -4.26
N MET A 3 2.47 10.27 -5.22
CA MET A 3 2.88 8.89 -4.98
C MET A 3 4.02 8.79 -3.97
N THR A 4 4.94 9.75 -3.97
CA THR A 4 6.05 9.77 -3.02
C THR A 4 5.56 9.85 -1.59
N SER A 5 4.55 10.67 -1.35
CA SER A 5 3.95 10.81 -0.03
C SER A 5 3.30 9.51 0.43
N VAL A 6 2.59 8.84 -0.47
CA VAL A 6 1.96 7.56 -0.18
C VAL A 6 3.03 6.51 0.13
N GLU A 7 4.09 6.46 -0.68
CA GLU A 7 5.20 5.53 -0.44
C GLU A 7 5.81 5.72 0.93
N HIS A 8 6.06 6.96 1.32
CA HIS A 8 6.67 7.26 2.61
C HIS A 8 5.80 6.77 3.77
N LYS A 9 4.50 6.98 3.68
CA LYS A 9 3.58 6.53 4.72
C LYS A 9 3.53 5.02 4.80
N LEU A 10 3.53 4.35 3.64
CA LEU A 10 3.55 2.90 3.59
C LEU A 10 4.82 2.34 4.20
N ILE A 11 5.95 2.91 3.83
CA ILE A 11 7.24 2.46 4.34
C ILE A 11 7.31 2.64 5.85
N ASP A 12 6.88 3.79 6.33
CA ASP A 12 6.88 4.09 7.77
C ASP A 12 6.00 3.08 8.52
N PHE A 13 4.82 2.80 8.01
CA PHE A 13 3.95 1.81 8.62
C PHE A 13 4.60 0.43 8.67
N LEU A 14 5.20 0.02 7.54
CA LEU A 14 5.83 -1.29 7.47
C LEU A 14 7.03 -1.40 8.39
N GLN A 15 7.86 -0.37 8.45
CA GLN A 15 9.01 -0.37 9.36
C GLN A 15 8.58 -0.47 10.81
N THR A 16 7.55 0.29 11.17
CA THR A 16 7.05 0.30 12.54
C THR A 16 6.41 -1.04 12.91
N SER A 17 5.63 -1.60 11.99
CA SER A 17 4.88 -2.82 12.27
C SER A 17 5.73 -4.07 12.27
N THR A 18 6.78 -4.11 11.44
CA THR A 18 7.60 -5.32 11.28
C THR A 18 8.95 -5.23 11.95
N GLY A 19 9.38 -4.04 12.33
CA GLY A 19 10.72 -3.84 12.90
C GLY A 19 11.82 -3.84 11.87
N GLN A 20 11.50 -3.97 10.58
CA GLN A 20 12.49 -3.94 9.51
C GLN A 20 12.83 -2.50 9.16
N LEU A 21 14.07 -2.11 9.35
CA LEU A 21 14.48 -0.72 9.16
C LEU A 21 14.95 -0.40 7.74
N THR A 22 15.17 -1.42 6.92
CA THR A 22 15.73 -1.24 5.58
C THR A 22 14.70 -1.51 4.50
N ILE A 23 13.54 -0.86 4.60
CA ILE A 23 12.49 -0.97 3.58
C ILE A 23 12.52 0.30 2.73
N ASP A 24 12.56 0.14 1.41
CA ASP A 24 12.44 1.27 0.48
C ASP A 24 11.31 0.98 -0.53
N ALA A 25 11.15 1.90 -1.48
CA ALA A 25 10.04 1.82 -2.43
C ALA A 25 10.09 0.59 -3.32
N SER A 26 11.25 -0.01 -3.52
CA SER A 26 11.40 -1.17 -4.40
C SER A 26 11.68 -2.47 -3.65
N THR A 27 11.59 -2.48 -2.33
CA THR A 27 11.77 -3.70 -1.55
C THR A 27 10.65 -4.68 -1.86
N ASP A 28 11.02 -5.93 -2.20
CA ASP A 28 10.05 -6.99 -2.46
C ASP A 28 9.54 -7.53 -1.13
N LEU A 29 8.36 -7.04 -0.74
CA LEU A 29 7.80 -7.32 0.58
C LEU A 29 7.41 -8.78 0.76
N LEU A 30 6.95 -9.39 -0.31
CA LEU A 30 6.50 -10.79 -0.27
C LEU A 30 7.68 -11.74 -0.30
N ASP A 31 8.62 -11.52 -1.21
CA ASP A 31 9.77 -12.40 -1.37
C ASP A 31 10.69 -12.32 -0.16
N ALA A 32 10.83 -11.14 0.43
CA ALA A 32 11.65 -10.95 1.60
C ALA A 32 10.99 -11.45 2.89
N GLY A 33 9.73 -11.86 2.81
CA GLY A 33 9.01 -12.34 3.98
C GLY A 33 8.61 -11.24 4.96
N ILE A 34 8.66 -9.99 4.51
CA ILE A 34 8.28 -8.85 5.36
C ILE A 34 6.77 -8.81 5.56
N VAL A 35 6.01 -9.14 4.51
CA VAL A 35 4.55 -9.17 4.56
C VAL A 35 4.08 -10.61 4.36
N ASP A 36 3.45 -11.17 5.38
CA ASP A 36 2.79 -12.48 5.31
C ASP A 36 1.29 -12.28 5.33
N SER A 37 0.54 -13.38 5.51
CA SER A 37 -0.93 -13.33 5.48
C SER A 37 -1.50 -12.41 6.56
N LEU A 38 -0.95 -12.47 7.76
CA LEU A 38 -1.42 -11.63 8.86
C LEU A 38 -1.07 -10.16 8.62
N MET A 39 0.15 -9.93 8.20
CA MET A 39 0.60 -8.56 7.91
C MET A 39 -0.19 -7.97 6.77
N MET A 40 -0.59 -8.79 5.81
CA MET A 40 -1.40 -8.34 4.68
C MET A 40 -2.73 -7.75 5.17
N MET A 41 -3.36 -8.39 6.16
CA MET A 41 -4.60 -7.87 6.71
C MET A 41 -4.39 -6.50 7.35
N ASP A 42 -3.34 -6.36 8.14
CA ASP A 42 -3.02 -5.09 8.78
C ASP A 42 -2.71 -4.02 7.75
N LEU A 43 -2.00 -4.40 6.70
CA LEU A 43 -1.64 -3.47 5.63
C LEU A 43 -2.88 -2.97 4.89
N ILE A 44 -3.82 -3.86 4.61
CA ILE A 44 -5.06 -3.48 3.94
C ILE A 44 -5.84 -2.48 4.81
N VAL A 45 -5.97 -2.77 6.10
CA VAL A 45 -6.67 -1.87 7.02
C VAL A 45 -5.97 -0.52 7.07
N PHE A 46 -4.65 -0.52 7.14
CA PHE A 46 -3.88 0.72 7.15
C PHE A 46 -4.15 1.55 5.90
N VAL A 47 -4.06 0.91 4.73
CA VAL A 47 -4.25 1.60 3.46
C VAL A 47 -5.65 2.19 3.37
N GLU A 48 -6.66 1.41 3.72
CA GLU A 48 -8.04 1.89 3.64
C GLU A 48 -8.31 3.03 4.60
N THR A 49 -7.76 2.94 5.80
CA THR A 49 -7.97 3.96 6.83
C THR A 49 -7.17 5.21 6.57
N GLU A 50 -5.88 5.05 6.26
CA GLU A 50 -4.97 6.19 6.09
C GLU A 50 -5.28 7.00 4.84
N PHE A 51 -5.60 6.33 3.75
CA PHE A 51 -5.80 6.99 2.46
C PHE A 51 -7.27 7.08 2.06
N GLN A 52 -8.16 6.62 2.94
CA GLN A 52 -9.61 6.68 2.74
C GLN A 52 -10.01 6.11 1.37
N THR A 53 -9.52 4.92 1.10
CA THR A 53 -9.78 4.22 -0.15
C THR A 53 -10.27 2.81 0.16
N VAL A 54 -10.78 2.12 -0.84
CA VAL A 54 -11.28 0.76 -0.70
C VAL A 54 -10.40 -0.18 -1.50
N ILE A 55 -9.94 -1.25 -0.85
CA ILE A 55 -9.18 -2.31 -1.51
C ILE A 55 -10.17 -3.41 -1.90
N GLU A 56 -10.28 -3.65 -3.19
CA GLU A 56 -11.19 -4.67 -3.70
C GLU A 56 -10.50 -6.02 -3.77
N PHE A 57 -11.31 -7.07 -3.81
CA PHE A 57 -10.78 -8.43 -3.88
C PHE A 57 -9.82 -8.60 -5.06
N ASN A 58 -10.16 -8.02 -6.21
CA ASN A 58 -9.33 -8.13 -7.42
C ASN A 58 -7.97 -7.42 -7.27
N ASP A 59 -7.84 -6.53 -6.29
CA ASP A 59 -6.57 -5.85 -6.04
C ASP A 59 -5.59 -6.72 -5.26
N LEU A 60 -6.06 -7.82 -4.66
CA LEU A 60 -5.25 -8.66 -3.78
C LEU A 60 -4.43 -9.65 -4.61
N THR A 61 -3.44 -9.13 -5.32
CA THR A 61 -2.55 -9.95 -6.14
C THR A 61 -1.11 -9.74 -5.66
N PRO A 62 -0.25 -10.75 -5.88
CA PRO A 62 1.16 -10.58 -5.53
C PRO A 62 1.81 -9.40 -6.22
N GLU A 63 1.44 -9.13 -7.46
CA GLU A 63 2.01 -7.99 -8.20
C GLU A 63 1.68 -6.67 -7.55
N THR A 64 0.44 -6.52 -7.10
CA THR A 64 -0.02 -5.28 -6.49
C THR A 64 0.68 -5.00 -5.17
N PHE A 65 0.87 -6.03 -4.35
CA PHE A 65 1.39 -5.86 -3.00
C PHE A 65 2.86 -6.24 -2.87
N ARG A 66 3.58 -6.31 -3.98
CA ARG A 66 4.98 -6.73 -3.96
C ARG A 66 5.91 -5.69 -3.36
N THR A 67 5.72 -4.42 -3.71
CA THR A 67 6.60 -3.36 -3.22
C THR A 67 5.77 -2.18 -2.73
N PRO A 68 6.35 -1.33 -1.86
CA PRO A 68 5.66 -0.09 -1.50
C PRO A 68 5.28 0.75 -2.72
N SER A 69 6.12 0.75 -3.74
CA SER A 69 5.83 1.49 -4.96
C SER A 69 4.58 0.98 -5.68
N THR A 70 4.43 -0.34 -5.80
CA THR A 70 3.25 -0.90 -6.48
C THR A 70 1.98 -0.67 -5.67
N ILE A 71 2.08 -0.73 -4.34
CA ILE A 71 0.95 -0.43 -3.48
C ILE A 71 0.56 1.05 -3.64
N ALA A 72 1.56 1.92 -3.67
CA ALA A 72 1.32 3.35 -3.84
C ALA A 72 0.64 3.66 -5.17
N GLN A 73 1.00 2.94 -6.22
CA GLN A 73 0.35 3.09 -7.52
C GLN A 73 -1.13 2.76 -7.43
N LEU A 74 -1.46 1.68 -6.74
CA LEU A 74 -2.86 1.31 -6.54
C LEU A 74 -3.60 2.40 -5.77
N VAL A 75 -3.02 2.85 -4.66
CA VAL A 75 -3.64 3.87 -3.83
C VAL A 75 -3.89 5.15 -4.63
N ASN A 76 -2.87 5.59 -5.35
CA ASN A 76 -2.96 6.80 -6.15
C ASN A 76 -4.04 6.68 -7.22
N SER A 77 -4.12 5.54 -7.86
CA SER A 77 -5.12 5.26 -8.87
C SER A 77 -6.54 5.33 -8.29
N ARG A 78 -6.74 4.75 -7.10
CA ARG A 78 -8.06 4.75 -6.46
C ARG A 78 -8.46 6.13 -6.01
N MET A 79 -7.53 6.90 -5.49
CA MET A 79 -7.81 8.27 -5.06
C MET A 79 -8.21 9.14 -6.24
N HIS A 80 -7.51 9.02 -7.36
CA HIS A 80 -7.85 9.73 -8.59
C HIS A 80 -9.22 9.31 -9.11
N HIS A 81 -9.50 8.02 -9.06
CA HIS A 81 -10.78 7.50 -9.54
C HIS A 81 -11.92 8.03 -8.69
N GLN A 82 -11.74 8.08 -7.38
CA GLN A 82 -12.76 8.61 -6.47
C GLN A 82 -13.03 10.08 -6.76
N ASP A 83 -11.98 10.85 -6.99
CA ASP A 83 -12.12 12.27 -7.33
C ASP A 83 -12.93 12.43 -8.59
N LYS A 84 -12.65 11.64 -9.59
CA LYS A 84 -13.41 11.67 -10.86
C LYS A 84 -14.87 11.33 -10.65
N SER A 85 -15.14 10.34 -9.81
CA SER A 85 -16.51 9.93 -9.52
C SER A 85 -17.28 11.06 -8.85
N GLU A 86 -16.65 11.75 -7.95
CA GLU A 86 -17.29 12.86 -7.26
C GLU A 86 -17.57 14.02 -8.21
N ALA A 87 -16.66 14.27 -9.12
CA ALA A 87 -16.80 15.35 -10.08
C ALA A 87 -17.93 15.07 -11.08
N ALA A 88 -18.18 13.82 -11.32
CA ALA A 88 -19.25 13.44 -12.25
C ALA A 88 -20.60 13.57 -11.61
#